data_39a7c958e97d9e8de255b029cd781e0e
#
_entry.id   39a7c958e97d9e8de255b029cd781e0e
#
_cell.length_a   1.000
_cell.length_b   1.000
_cell.length_c   1.000
_cell.angle_alpha   90.00
_cell.angle_beta   90.00
_cell.angle_gamma   90.00
#
_symmetry.space_group_name_H-M   'P 1'
#
loop_
_entity.id
_entity.type
_entity.pdbx_description
1 polymer ?
#
loop_
_entity_poly.entity_id
_entity_poly.type
_entity_poly.pdbx_seq_one_letter_code
_entity_poly.pdbx_strand_id
1 'polypeptide(L)'
;MALALPTGTVQAQQPKEVKVGLIAPLSGLYARPGQVMRMGAEMAVEKVNAEGGIKSLGGAKLKLVVLDSGDSTEKAKNAAQRMVADEPDLVAATGAYLSSFTLAVTEVTERAKLPVLTLSYSDMITERGFKYIFQTSATSGSQAVQSLPVILATAKAAGANPKTVAIVTDNTAASISSVKPMREKLLKEYGLQLVVDETFTPPLADATPLVQKIRTTRPDLFFFLPTVISDAKLVLEKMNEFGLGKGRIPTIAFGIAMFEPDMLKTMSPELLDGMIGAVGSWGSKGHEDIIAELKKKYNEPWMTQNAISTYADILVMRDALEKAGKADRESVAEALRTMDGGPSKFYPSGKIKFGPDGRREGAGLTIIQWQNAVPVTIYPPELAMAKANWPKK
;
A
#
# COMPACT_ATOMS: atom_id res chain seq x y z
N MET A 1 14.93 -61.08 -32.43
CA MET A 1 13.98 -60.81 -31.35
C MET A 1 14.49 -59.57 -30.64
N ALA A 2 13.92 -58.40 -30.96
CA ALA A 2 14.33 -57.12 -30.38
C ALA A 2 13.39 -56.83 -29.19
N LEU A 3 13.93 -56.73 -27.96
CA LEU A 3 13.20 -56.30 -26.78
C LEU A 3 13.02 -54.77 -26.84
N ALA A 4 11.77 -54.32 -27.00
CA ALA A 4 11.39 -52.93 -26.79
C ALA A 4 11.25 -52.67 -25.30
N LEU A 5 12.11 -51.80 -24.73
CA LEU A 5 12.00 -51.28 -23.37
C LEU A 5 10.84 -50.23 -23.36
N PRO A 6 9.91 -50.31 -22.42
CA PRO A 6 8.90 -49.27 -22.29
C PRO A 6 9.53 -47.99 -21.73
N THR A 7 9.54 -46.91 -22.50
CA THR A 7 9.83 -45.57 -22.00
C THR A 7 8.66 -45.07 -21.18
N GLY A 8 8.68 -45.41 -19.88
CA GLY A 8 7.73 -44.80 -18.93
C GLY A 8 8.03 -43.31 -18.81
N THR A 9 7.13 -42.47 -19.29
CA THR A 9 7.12 -41.04 -18.96
C THR A 9 6.91 -40.90 -17.46
N VAL A 10 7.96 -40.50 -16.73
CA VAL A 10 7.84 -40.08 -15.34
C VAL A 10 7.01 -38.80 -15.34
N GLN A 11 5.73 -38.95 -15.10
CA GLN A 11 4.84 -37.80 -14.87
C GLN A 11 5.22 -37.23 -13.50
N ALA A 12 5.87 -36.05 -13.50
CA ALA A 12 6.24 -35.37 -12.27
C ALA A 12 4.97 -35.20 -11.43
N GLN A 13 4.97 -35.76 -10.23
CA GLN A 13 3.85 -35.68 -9.31
C GLN A 13 3.61 -34.21 -9.00
N GLN A 14 2.42 -33.69 -9.29
CA GLN A 14 2.08 -32.31 -9.01
C GLN A 14 2.14 -32.03 -7.50
N PRO A 15 2.64 -30.87 -7.07
CA PRO A 15 2.75 -30.55 -5.65
C PRO A 15 1.36 -30.50 -5.01
N LYS A 16 1.23 -31.05 -3.80
CA LYS A 16 -0.01 -30.94 -3.01
C LYS A 16 -0.18 -29.54 -2.41
N GLU A 17 0.92 -28.83 -2.23
CA GLU A 17 1.02 -27.51 -1.60
C GLU A 17 2.01 -26.63 -2.33
N VAL A 18 1.72 -25.32 -2.44
CA VAL A 18 2.59 -24.29 -3.01
C VAL A 18 2.79 -23.20 -1.96
N LYS A 19 4.04 -22.89 -1.63
CA LYS A 19 4.39 -21.87 -0.65
C LYS A 19 4.47 -20.49 -1.27
N VAL A 20 3.76 -19.52 -0.65
CA VAL A 20 3.84 -18.09 -0.94
C VAL A 20 4.23 -17.34 0.33
N GLY A 21 5.03 -16.27 0.20
CA GLY A 21 5.60 -15.57 1.34
C GLY A 21 4.89 -14.25 1.65
N LEU A 22 4.90 -13.89 2.93
CA LEU A 22 4.63 -12.55 3.42
C LEU A 22 5.80 -12.10 4.29
N ILE A 23 6.48 -11.02 3.92
CA ILE A 23 7.40 -10.29 4.79
C ILE A 23 6.67 -9.04 5.26
N ALA A 24 6.43 -8.91 6.56
CA ALA A 24 5.72 -7.78 7.13
C ALA A 24 6.27 -7.40 8.50
N PRO A 25 6.21 -6.13 8.93
CA PRO A 25 6.63 -5.74 10.26
C PRO A 25 5.58 -6.21 11.28
N LEU A 26 5.84 -7.33 11.96
CA LEU A 26 4.92 -7.89 12.95
C LEU A 26 5.30 -7.51 14.38
N SER A 27 6.45 -6.87 14.56
CA SER A 27 6.97 -6.36 15.82
C SER A 27 7.48 -4.92 15.69
N GLY A 28 7.64 -4.22 16.83
CA GLY A 28 8.17 -2.85 16.89
C GLY A 28 7.18 -1.79 16.41
N LEU A 29 7.73 -0.66 15.97
CA LEU A 29 7.00 0.58 15.67
C LEU A 29 5.92 0.43 14.59
N TYR A 30 6.11 -0.50 13.66
CA TYR A 30 5.23 -0.72 12.51
C TYR A 30 4.41 -2.02 12.62
N ALA A 31 4.30 -2.59 13.83
CA ALA A 31 3.62 -3.87 14.03
C ALA A 31 2.14 -3.86 13.57
N ARG A 32 1.42 -2.78 13.83
CA ARG A 32 0.01 -2.67 13.48
C ARG A 32 -0.25 -2.81 11.96
N PRO A 33 0.38 -2.03 11.08
CA PRO A 33 0.29 -2.24 9.63
C PRO A 33 0.61 -3.66 9.20
N GLY A 34 1.68 -4.25 9.75
CA GLY A 34 2.09 -5.63 9.42
C GLY A 34 1.06 -6.69 9.81
N GLN A 35 0.41 -6.53 10.96
CA GLN A 35 -0.68 -7.41 11.38
C GLN A 35 -1.86 -7.34 10.40
N VAL A 36 -2.22 -6.13 9.94
CA VAL A 36 -3.29 -5.94 8.97
C VAL A 36 -2.94 -6.54 7.60
N MET A 37 -1.68 -6.42 7.17
CA MET A 37 -1.17 -7.10 5.96
C MET A 37 -1.34 -8.61 6.07
N ARG A 38 -0.98 -9.19 7.22
CA ARG A 38 -1.13 -10.62 7.49
C ARG A 38 -2.59 -11.06 7.41
N MET A 39 -3.52 -10.31 8.02
CA MET A 39 -4.96 -10.59 7.94
C MET A 39 -5.44 -10.68 6.48
N GLY A 40 -5.06 -9.71 5.64
CA GLY A 40 -5.41 -9.73 4.22
C GLY A 40 -4.84 -10.93 3.47
N ALA A 41 -3.57 -11.26 3.70
CA ALA A 41 -2.92 -12.41 3.07
C ALA A 41 -3.56 -13.75 3.50
N GLU A 42 -3.84 -13.92 4.80
CA GLU A 42 -4.51 -15.12 5.33
C GLU A 42 -5.91 -15.32 4.73
N MET A 43 -6.72 -14.25 4.64
CA MET A 43 -8.04 -14.31 4.00
C MET A 43 -7.95 -14.73 2.53
N ALA A 44 -6.99 -14.19 1.77
CA ALA A 44 -6.83 -14.55 0.37
C ALA A 44 -6.39 -16.01 0.18
N VAL A 45 -5.44 -16.49 0.99
CA VAL A 45 -5.01 -17.90 0.97
C VAL A 45 -6.17 -18.83 1.30
N GLU A 46 -6.96 -18.53 2.33
CA GLU A 46 -8.15 -19.32 2.69
C GLU A 46 -9.17 -19.35 1.55
N LYS A 47 -9.43 -18.20 0.92
CA LYS A 47 -10.33 -18.10 -0.24
C LYS A 47 -9.85 -18.98 -1.39
N VAL A 48 -8.59 -18.85 -1.82
CA VAL A 48 -8.02 -19.66 -2.90
C VAL A 48 -8.14 -21.15 -2.56
N ASN A 49 -7.83 -21.51 -1.33
CA ASN A 49 -7.90 -22.91 -0.88
C ASN A 49 -9.34 -23.45 -0.82
N ALA A 50 -10.31 -22.63 -0.40
CA ALA A 50 -11.73 -22.99 -0.41
C ALA A 50 -12.29 -23.15 -1.84
N GLU A 51 -11.78 -22.38 -2.81
CA GLU A 51 -12.14 -22.46 -4.23
C GLU A 51 -11.47 -23.63 -4.99
N GLY A 52 -10.74 -24.47 -4.29
CA GLY A 52 -10.12 -25.68 -4.85
C GLY A 52 -8.60 -25.61 -5.05
N GLY A 53 -7.94 -24.53 -4.62
CA GLY A 53 -6.50 -24.33 -4.78
C GLY A 53 -6.10 -23.92 -6.21
N ILE A 54 -4.87 -24.20 -6.60
CA ILE A 54 -4.32 -23.88 -7.92
C ILE A 54 -4.68 -25.00 -8.90
N LYS A 55 -5.63 -24.75 -9.77
CA LYS A 55 -6.24 -25.78 -10.65
C LYS A 55 -5.24 -26.33 -11.67
N SER A 56 -4.40 -25.46 -12.26
CA SER A 56 -3.33 -25.86 -13.18
C SER A 56 -2.28 -26.77 -12.55
N LEU A 57 -2.24 -26.80 -11.20
CA LEU A 57 -1.37 -27.66 -10.40
C LEU A 57 -2.16 -28.78 -9.67
N GLY A 58 -3.25 -29.25 -10.29
CA GLY A 58 -4.08 -30.35 -9.73
C GLY A 58 -4.79 -30.00 -8.44
N GLY A 59 -5.07 -28.73 -8.17
CA GLY A 59 -5.73 -28.26 -6.97
C GLY A 59 -4.77 -28.07 -5.78
N ALA A 60 -3.49 -27.88 -6.02
CA ALA A 60 -2.50 -27.61 -4.99
C ALA A 60 -2.93 -26.44 -4.09
N LYS A 61 -2.84 -26.64 -2.79
CA LYS A 61 -3.23 -25.62 -1.81
C LYS A 61 -2.11 -24.59 -1.62
N LEU A 62 -2.47 -23.31 -1.47
CA LEU A 62 -1.53 -22.32 -1.04
C LEU A 62 -1.21 -22.46 0.43
N LYS A 63 0.07 -22.30 0.78
CA LYS A 63 0.57 -22.17 2.15
C LYS A 63 1.28 -20.84 2.32
N LEU A 64 0.78 -20.05 3.27
CA LEU A 64 1.41 -18.76 3.61
C LEU A 64 2.59 -18.98 4.55
N VAL A 65 3.76 -18.52 4.16
CA VAL A 65 4.98 -18.43 4.99
C VAL A 65 5.13 -16.98 5.42
N VAL A 66 5.08 -16.73 6.74
CA VAL A 66 5.11 -15.38 7.29
C VAL A 66 6.43 -15.13 8.01
N LEU A 67 7.12 -14.03 7.66
CA LEU A 67 8.32 -13.58 8.34
C LEU A 67 8.16 -12.16 8.86
N ASP A 68 8.58 -11.95 10.11
CA ASP A 68 8.64 -10.64 10.72
C ASP A 68 9.85 -9.86 10.20
N SER A 69 9.58 -8.74 9.51
CA SER A 69 10.62 -7.81 9.05
C SER A 69 11.15 -6.92 10.16
N GLY A 70 10.51 -6.92 11.35
CA GLY A 70 10.85 -6.00 12.42
C GLY A 70 10.60 -4.54 12.05
N ASP A 71 11.38 -3.65 12.64
CA ASP A 71 11.20 -2.20 12.55
C ASP A 71 12.42 -1.43 12.00
N SER A 72 13.35 -2.14 11.34
CA SER A 72 14.51 -1.53 10.68
C SER A 72 14.81 -2.20 9.33
N THR A 73 15.49 -1.46 8.45
CA THR A 73 15.95 -1.98 7.15
C THR A 73 16.87 -3.19 7.29
N GLU A 74 17.71 -3.23 8.32
CA GLU A 74 18.59 -4.36 8.62
C GLU A 74 17.79 -5.61 8.99
N LYS A 75 16.82 -5.48 9.91
CA LYS A 75 15.93 -6.59 10.29
C LYS A 75 15.12 -7.10 9.09
N ALA A 76 14.61 -6.20 8.25
CA ALA A 76 13.89 -6.55 7.03
C ALA A 76 14.77 -7.33 6.04
N LYS A 77 16.02 -6.91 5.84
CA LYS A 77 17.00 -7.61 5.02
C LYS A 77 17.32 -9.00 5.58
N ASN A 78 17.54 -9.12 6.89
CA ASN A 78 17.77 -10.39 7.56
C ASN A 78 16.56 -11.33 7.47
N ALA A 79 15.32 -10.81 7.54
CA ALA A 79 14.12 -11.60 7.33
C ALA A 79 14.05 -12.14 5.90
N ALA A 80 14.38 -11.34 4.90
CA ALA A 80 14.45 -11.81 3.50
C ALA A 80 15.53 -12.89 3.29
N GLN A 81 16.70 -12.75 3.93
CA GLN A 81 17.75 -13.76 3.87
C GLN A 81 17.29 -15.10 4.45
N ARG A 82 16.61 -15.06 5.62
CA ARG A 82 16.04 -16.27 6.23
C ARG A 82 14.95 -16.87 5.33
N MET A 83 14.04 -16.04 4.79
CA MET A 83 12.99 -16.53 3.89
C MET A 83 13.56 -17.29 2.70
N VAL A 84 14.63 -16.78 2.08
CA VAL A 84 15.27 -17.43 0.92
C VAL A 84 16.02 -18.70 1.32
N ALA A 85 16.68 -18.71 2.48
CA ALA A 85 17.51 -19.82 2.94
C ALA A 85 16.66 -20.99 3.49
N ASP A 86 15.64 -20.66 4.30
CA ASP A 86 14.86 -21.66 5.03
C ASP A 86 13.70 -22.21 4.18
N GLU A 87 13.27 -21.45 3.14
CA GLU A 87 12.13 -21.80 2.28
C GLU A 87 12.57 -21.84 0.79
N PRO A 88 13.41 -22.80 0.39
CA PRO A 88 13.92 -22.87 -1.00
C PRO A 88 12.83 -23.13 -2.04
N ASP A 89 11.71 -23.74 -1.64
CA ASP A 89 10.53 -24.04 -2.45
C ASP A 89 9.49 -22.91 -2.48
N LEU A 90 9.77 -21.77 -1.83
CA LEU A 90 8.94 -20.57 -1.92
C LEU A 90 8.95 -19.99 -3.34
N VAL A 91 7.81 -19.80 -3.95
CA VAL A 91 7.69 -19.44 -5.38
C VAL A 91 7.47 -17.94 -5.63
N ALA A 92 6.87 -17.23 -4.69
CA ALA A 92 6.65 -15.78 -4.72
C ALA A 92 6.44 -15.23 -3.31
N ALA A 93 6.60 -13.92 -3.13
CA ALA A 93 6.31 -13.26 -1.86
C ALA A 93 5.64 -11.89 -2.08
N THR A 94 5.03 -11.37 -1.01
CA THR A 94 4.52 -9.98 -0.96
C THR A 94 4.97 -9.30 0.32
N GLY A 95 4.85 -7.97 0.36
CA GLY A 95 4.95 -7.23 1.61
C GLY A 95 5.98 -6.12 1.63
N ALA A 96 6.73 -6.16 2.68
CA ALA A 96 7.74 -5.26 3.24
C ALA A 96 7.21 -3.92 3.79
N TYR A 97 5.98 -3.52 3.51
CA TYR A 97 5.30 -2.33 4.02
C TYR A 97 6.01 -1.01 3.69
N LEU A 98 7.07 -0.64 4.39
CA LEU A 98 7.82 0.59 4.11
C LEU A 98 8.68 0.44 2.85
N SER A 99 8.72 1.48 2.03
CA SER A 99 9.56 1.49 0.83
C SER A 99 11.04 1.27 1.14
N SER A 100 11.55 1.79 2.26
CA SER A 100 12.93 1.53 2.72
C SER A 100 13.19 0.06 3.06
N PHE A 101 12.20 -0.63 3.64
CA PHE A 101 12.29 -2.08 3.88
C PHE A 101 12.21 -2.86 2.58
N THR A 102 11.32 -2.46 1.67
CA THR A 102 11.20 -3.07 0.33
C THR A 102 12.49 -2.95 -0.45
N LEU A 103 13.16 -1.81 -0.40
CA LEU A 103 14.47 -1.61 -1.02
C LEU A 103 15.51 -2.61 -0.49
N ALA A 104 15.54 -2.84 0.83
CA ALA A 104 16.47 -3.77 1.45
C ALA A 104 16.11 -5.25 1.19
N VAL A 105 14.83 -5.60 1.27
CA VAL A 105 14.32 -6.95 1.00
C VAL A 105 14.61 -7.36 -0.44
N THR A 106 14.32 -6.46 -1.38
CA THR A 106 14.43 -6.77 -2.81
C THR A 106 15.86 -6.89 -3.31
N GLU A 107 16.88 -6.37 -2.60
CA GLU A 107 18.28 -6.70 -2.86
C GLU A 107 18.59 -8.19 -2.65
N VAL A 108 17.92 -8.82 -1.69
CA VAL A 108 18.10 -10.25 -1.39
C VAL A 108 17.28 -11.09 -2.34
N THR A 109 16.01 -10.77 -2.52
CA THR A 109 15.09 -11.57 -3.33
C THR A 109 15.41 -11.52 -4.82
N GLU A 110 15.96 -10.41 -5.33
CA GLU A 110 16.45 -10.30 -6.71
C GLU A 110 17.54 -11.31 -7.01
N ARG A 111 18.56 -11.42 -6.12
CA ARG A 111 19.66 -12.39 -6.27
C ARG A 111 19.17 -13.83 -6.21
N ALA A 112 18.13 -14.07 -5.43
CA ALA A 112 17.49 -15.38 -5.27
C ALA A 112 16.47 -15.68 -6.36
N LYS A 113 16.25 -14.75 -7.30
CA LYS A 113 15.21 -14.84 -8.34
C LYS A 113 13.82 -15.11 -7.77
N LEU A 114 13.53 -14.59 -6.57
CA LEU A 114 12.24 -14.73 -5.92
C LEU A 114 11.36 -13.53 -6.29
N PRO A 115 10.29 -13.72 -7.07
CA PRO A 115 9.39 -12.62 -7.40
C PRO A 115 8.68 -12.08 -6.16
N VAL A 116 8.70 -10.76 -6.01
CA VAL A 116 8.06 -10.05 -4.91
C VAL A 116 7.07 -9.05 -5.46
N LEU A 117 5.80 -9.16 -5.04
CA LEU A 117 4.80 -8.15 -5.25
C LEU A 117 4.83 -7.17 -4.06
N THR A 118 4.60 -5.89 -4.31
CA THR A 118 4.62 -4.91 -3.23
C THR A 118 3.64 -3.77 -3.43
N LEU A 119 3.01 -3.36 -2.33
CA LEU A 119 2.21 -2.15 -2.24
C LEU A 119 3.05 -0.89 -1.98
N SER A 120 4.34 -1.05 -1.69
CA SER A 120 5.23 0.06 -1.33
C SER A 120 5.34 1.10 -2.45
N TYR A 121 5.44 2.38 -2.10
CA TYR A 121 5.16 3.47 -3.01
C TYR A 121 6.36 4.11 -3.71
N SER A 122 7.58 4.04 -3.14
CA SER A 122 8.70 4.79 -3.70
C SER A 122 9.00 4.38 -5.14
N ASP A 123 9.18 5.39 -6.00
CA ASP A 123 9.60 5.21 -7.39
C ASP A 123 10.96 4.50 -7.49
N MET A 124 11.85 4.70 -6.50
CA MET A 124 13.17 4.08 -6.42
C MET A 124 13.12 2.54 -6.42
N ILE A 125 12.00 1.93 -6.02
CA ILE A 125 11.88 0.46 -5.93
C ILE A 125 12.10 -0.18 -7.29
N THR A 126 11.53 0.39 -8.34
CA THR A 126 11.55 -0.15 -9.70
C THR A 126 12.56 0.55 -10.62
N GLU A 127 13.19 1.64 -10.19
CA GLU A 127 14.23 2.35 -10.96
C GLU A 127 15.60 1.66 -10.95
N ARG A 128 15.75 0.58 -10.17
CA ARG A 128 17.02 -0.18 -10.03
C ARG A 128 17.26 -1.22 -11.13
N GLY A 129 16.30 -1.39 -12.05
CA GLY A 129 16.39 -2.38 -13.13
C GLY A 129 16.24 -3.84 -12.66
N PHE A 130 15.68 -4.08 -11.49
CA PHE A 130 15.41 -5.42 -10.96
C PHE A 130 14.30 -6.11 -11.75
N LYS A 131 14.40 -7.43 -11.90
CA LYS A 131 13.50 -8.24 -12.73
C LYS A 131 12.47 -9.03 -11.93
N TYR A 132 12.68 -9.17 -10.63
CA TYR A 132 11.84 -9.98 -9.74
C TYR A 132 11.05 -9.13 -8.74
N ILE A 133 10.88 -7.83 -9.04
CA ILE A 133 10.01 -6.93 -8.27
C ILE A 133 8.83 -6.48 -9.12
N PHE A 134 7.62 -6.51 -8.52
CA PHE A 134 6.36 -6.14 -9.15
C PHE A 134 5.61 -5.17 -8.22
N GLN A 135 5.61 -3.89 -8.59
CA GLN A 135 4.95 -2.84 -7.82
C GLN A 135 3.49 -2.72 -8.23
N THR A 136 2.59 -3.14 -7.35
CA THR A 136 1.15 -3.26 -7.64
C THR A 136 0.37 -1.97 -7.41
N SER A 137 0.86 -1.07 -6.56
CA SER A 137 0.27 0.24 -6.32
C SER A 137 0.80 1.32 -7.28
N ALA A 138 0.07 2.44 -7.38
CA ALA A 138 0.61 3.66 -7.98
C ALA A 138 1.83 4.14 -7.19
N THR A 139 2.86 4.63 -7.88
CA THR A 139 4.05 5.18 -7.21
C THR A 139 3.74 6.47 -6.46
N SER A 140 4.56 6.81 -5.49
CA SER A 140 4.43 8.04 -4.70
C SER A 140 4.36 9.31 -5.57
N GLY A 141 5.23 9.41 -6.57
CA GLY A 141 5.20 10.54 -7.51
C GLY A 141 3.91 10.56 -8.33
N SER A 142 3.46 9.40 -8.81
CA SER A 142 2.19 9.27 -9.53
C SER A 142 0.99 9.63 -8.66
N GLN A 143 0.99 9.27 -7.36
CA GLN A 143 -0.08 9.63 -6.44
C GLN A 143 -0.23 11.14 -6.30
N ALA A 144 0.87 11.88 -6.14
CA ALA A 144 0.83 13.35 -6.07
C ALA A 144 0.25 13.97 -7.35
N VAL A 145 0.69 13.49 -8.51
CA VAL A 145 0.22 13.97 -9.83
C VAL A 145 -1.28 13.71 -10.01
N GLN A 146 -1.77 12.53 -9.62
CA GLN A 146 -3.17 12.15 -9.80
C GLN A 146 -4.10 12.80 -8.77
N SER A 147 -3.65 12.95 -7.51
CA SER A 147 -4.53 13.41 -6.41
C SER A 147 -4.69 14.93 -6.34
N LEU A 148 -3.64 15.70 -6.59
CA LEU A 148 -3.68 17.16 -6.42
C LEU A 148 -4.80 17.82 -7.25
N PRO A 149 -4.98 17.52 -8.56
CA PRO A 149 -6.09 18.11 -9.33
C PRO A 149 -7.47 17.74 -8.79
N VAL A 150 -7.65 16.51 -8.28
CA VAL A 150 -8.92 16.07 -7.68
C VAL A 150 -9.20 16.83 -6.38
N ILE A 151 -8.19 16.99 -5.52
CA ILE A 151 -8.28 17.75 -4.27
C ILE A 151 -8.66 19.22 -4.56
N LEU A 152 -7.99 19.86 -5.53
CA LEU A 152 -8.27 21.24 -5.91
C LEU A 152 -9.65 21.39 -6.56
N ALA A 153 -10.09 20.42 -7.37
CA ALA A 153 -11.45 20.41 -7.92
C ALA A 153 -12.51 20.28 -6.82
N THR A 154 -12.26 19.46 -5.80
CA THR A 154 -13.12 19.32 -4.63
C THR A 154 -13.21 20.64 -3.84
N ALA A 155 -12.08 21.30 -3.61
CA ALA A 155 -12.03 22.61 -2.98
C ALA A 155 -12.85 23.65 -3.75
N LYS A 156 -12.64 23.72 -5.07
CA LYS A 156 -13.33 24.65 -5.97
C LYS A 156 -14.85 24.41 -5.98
N ALA A 157 -15.28 23.15 -6.02
CA ALA A 157 -16.69 22.79 -5.97
C ALA A 157 -17.37 23.26 -4.67
N ALA A 158 -16.62 23.35 -3.57
CA ALA A 158 -17.07 23.89 -2.29
C ALA A 158 -16.89 25.42 -2.16
N GLY A 159 -16.48 26.12 -3.22
CA GLY A 159 -16.26 27.57 -3.21
C GLY A 159 -14.91 28.01 -2.61
N ALA A 160 -14.01 27.06 -2.28
CA ALA A 160 -12.66 27.36 -1.79
C ALA A 160 -11.69 27.54 -2.96
N ASN A 161 -10.68 28.42 -2.75
CA ASN A 161 -9.63 28.68 -3.74
C ASN A 161 -8.26 28.73 -3.04
N PRO A 162 -7.69 27.60 -2.64
CA PRO A 162 -6.43 27.57 -1.93
C PRO A 162 -5.30 28.17 -2.77
N LYS A 163 -4.40 28.92 -2.10
CA LYS A 163 -3.25 29.59 -2.70
C LYS A 163 -1.93 29.23 -2.01
N THR A 164 -2.00 28.85 -0.74
CA THR A 164 -0.82 28.57 0.08
C THR A 164 -0.85 27.15 0.62
N VAL A 165 0.33 26.52 0.67
CA VAL A 165 0.53 25.13 1.05
C VAL A 165 1.59 25.00 2.11
N ALA A 166 1.33 24.23 3.16
CA ALA A 166 2.35 23.68 4.03
C ALA A 166 2.58 22.20 3.68
N ILE A 167 3.84 21.80 3.67
CA ILE A 167 4.26 20.39 3.55
C ILE A 167 5.08 20.03 4.78
N VAL A 168 4.65 19.00 5.49
CA VAL A 168 5.42 18.38 6.59
C VAL A 168 5.48 16.88 6.31
N THR A 169 6.68 16.34 6.18
CA THR A 169 6.90 14.92 5.86
C THR A 169 7.84 14.29 6.85
N ASP A 170 7.74 12.98 7.03
CA ASP A 170 8.88 12.25 7.57
C ASP A 170 9.95 12.01 6.47
N ASN A 171 11.13 11.52 6.87
CA ASN A 171 12.26 11.28 5.97
C ASN A 171 12.28 9.86 5.38
N THR A 172 11.15 9.16 5.36
CA THR A 172 11.06 7.85 4.72
C THR A 172 11.07 7.95 3.19
N ALA A 173 11.49 6.89 2.52
CA ALA A 173 11.62 6.88 1.06
C ALA A 173 10.28 7.16 0.34
N ALA A 174 9.15 6.71 0.89
CA ALA A 174 7.83 6.97 0.33
C ALA A 174 7.46 8.45 0.44
N SER A 175 7.61 9.03 1.63
CA SER A 175 7.26 10.44 1.89
C SER A 175 8.11 11.39 1.06
N ILE A 176 9.42 11.15 0.96
CA ILE A 176 10.33 11.93 0.11
C ILE A 176 9.91 11.85 -1.37
N SER A 177 9.63 10.64 -1.89
CA SER A 177 9.18 10.45 -3.27
C SER A 177 7.85 11.14 -3.55
N SER A 178 6.92 11.15 -2.58
CA SER A 178 5.59 11.75 -2.75
C SER A 178 5.63 13.26 -2.94
N VAL A 179 6.46 13.96 -2.19
CA VAL A 179 6.51 15.43 -2.23
C VAL A 179 7.45 15.98 -3.29
N LYS A 180 8.33 15.16 -3.84
CA LYS A 180 9.28 15.60 -4.88
C LYS A 180 8.59 16.26 -6.08
N PRO A 181 7.61 15.63 -6.78
CA PRO A 181 6.93 16.28 -7.89
C PRO A 181 6.12 17.51 -7.46
N MET A 182 5.62 17.56 -6.23
CA MET A 182 4.95 18.74 -5.70
C MET A 182 5.90 19.92 -5.63
N ARG A 183 7.07 19.77 -4.99
CA ARG A 183 8.10 20.79 -4.83
C ARG A 183 8.67 21.26 -6.15
N GLU A 184 8.97 20.33 -7.05
CA GLU A 184 9.67 20.63 -8.32
C GLU A 184 8.75 21.26 -9.37
N LYS A 185 7.47 20.89 -9.42
CA LYS A 185 6.62 21.21 -10.56
C LYS A 185 5.17 21.56 -10.20
N LEU A 186 4.46 20.66 -9.50
CA LEU A 186 3.02 20.74 -9.40
C LEU A 186 2.50 21.99 -8.69
N LEU A 187 3.14 22.40 -7.58
CA LEU A 187 2.70 23.60 -6.86
C LEU A 187 2.74 24.83 -7.77
N LYS A 188 3.80 24.99 -8.57
CA LYS A 188 3.91 26.08 -9.54
C LYS A 188 2.87 25.98 -10.65
N GLU A 189 2.64 24.79 -11.19
CA GLU A 189 1.64 24.56 -12.26
C GLU A 189 0.22 24.92 -11.80
N TYR A 190 -0.11 24.63 -10.55
CA TYR A 190 -1.42 24.95 -9.98
C TYR A 190 -1.50 26.32 -9.29
N GLY A 191 -0.45 27.13 -9.39
CA GLY A 191 -0.41 28.49 -8.80
C GLY A 191 -0.47 28.48 -7.27
N LEU A 192 0.12 27.47 -6.65
CA LEU A 192 0.20 27.29 -5.20
C LEU A 192 1.57 27.71 -4.68
N GLN A 193 1.59 28.48 -3.59
CA GLN A 193 2.79 28.92 -2.92
C GLN A 193 3.11 28.01 -1.73
N LEU A 194 4.31 27.44 -1.70
CA LEU A 194 4.83 26.69 -0.55
C LEU A 194 5.27 27.68 0.54
N VAL A 195 4.61 27.66 1.69
CA VAL A 195 4.87 28.59 2.81
C VAL A 195 5.49 27.90 4.04
N VAL A 196 5.36 26.57 4.14
CA VAL A 196 6.07 25.74 5.12
C VAL A 196 6.56 24.48 4.39
N ASP A 197 7.83 24.13 4.56
CA ASP A 197 8.44 22.94 4.01
C ASP A 197 9.38 22.31 5.06
N GLU A 198 8.89 21.29 5.75
CA GLU A 198 9.59 20.67 6.87
C GLU A 198 9.68 19.16 6.70
N THR A 199 10.79 18.61 7.22
CA THR A 199 11.00 17.16 7.25
C THR A 199 11.48 16.76 8.65
N PHE A 200 10.94 15.65 9.17
CA PHE A 200 11.33 15.11 10.47
C PHE A 200 11.75 13.64 10.36
N THR A 201 12.42 13.15 11.39
CA THR A 201 12.79 11.73 11.51
C THR A 201 11.81 11.06 12.47
N PRO A 202 11.11 9.98 12.07
CA PRO A 202 10.23 9.24 12.97
C PRO A 202 11.03 8.37 13.96
N PRO A 203 10.53 8.16 15.19
CA PRO A 203 9.36 8.81 15.75
C PRO A 203 9.62 10.27 16.14
N LEU A 204 8.62 11.13 15.91
CA LEU A 204 8.69 12.55 16.23
C LEU A 204 8.64 12.76 17.75
N ALA A 205 9.64 13.45 18.30
CA ALA A 205 9.71 13.70 19.74
C ALA A 205 8.81 14.86 20.21
N ASP A 206 8.69 15.93 19.39
CA ASP A 206 7.89 17.13 19.69
C ASP A 206 7.35 17.74 18.40
N ALA A 207 6.04 17.92 18.34
CA ALA A 207 5.35 18.55 17.20
C ALA A 207 5.30 20.10 17.32
N THR A 208 5.61 20.68 18.46
CA THR A 208 5.43 22.10 18.73
C THR A 208 6.13 23.01 17.72
N PRO A 209 7.42 22.80 17.38
CA PRO A 209 8.12 23.66 16.40
C PRO A 209 7.46 23.62 15.00
N LEU A 210 7.03 22.44 14.55
CA LEU A 210 6.38 22.25 13.26
C LEU A 210 5.02 22.97 13.22
N VAL A 211 4.19 22.73 14.24
CA VAL A 211 2.84 23.32 14.30
C VAL A 211 2.88 24.81 14.54
N GLN A 212 3.91 25.34 15.22
CA GLN A 212 4.10 26.78 15.38
C GLN A 212 4.33 27.48 14.03
N LYS A 213 5.09 26.87 13.12
CA LYS A 213 5.28 27.39 11.74
C LYS A 213 3.95 27.43 10.97
N ILE A 214 3.17 26.35 11.06
CA ILE A 214 1.82 26.27 10.44
C ILE A 214 0.90 27.35 11.03
N ARG A 215 0.92 27.55 12.36
CA ARG A 215 0.13 28.58 13.06
C ARG A 215 0.46 29.99 12.57
N THR A 216 1.73 30.27 12.38
CA THR A 216 2.22 31.60 11.95
C THR A 216 1.85 31.90 10.50
N THR A 217 1.98 30.91 9.63
CA THR A 217 1.75 31.07 8.17
C THR A 217 0.31 30.89 7.76
N ARG A 218 -0.49 30.10 8.51
CA ARG A 218 -1.88 29.77 8.22
C ARG A 218 -2.12 29.36 6.77
N PRO A 219 -1.49 28.28 6.28
CA PRO A 219 -1.65 27.82 4.91
C PRO A 219 -3.10 27.43 4.61
N ASP A 220 -3.51 27.54 3.34
CA ASP A 220 -4.84 27.11 2.90
C ASP A 220 -4.95 25.57 2.83
N LEU A 221 -3.83 24.87 2.61
CA LEU A 221 -3.75 23.39 2.59
C LEU A 221 -2.55 22.94 3.43
N PHE A 222 -2.73 21.84 4.13
CA PHE A 222 -1.67 21.19 4.88
C PHE A 222 -1.47 19.75 4.39
N PHE A 223 -0.37 19.50 3.70
CA PHE A 223 0.07 18.14 3.35
C PHE A 223 0.94 17.59 4.46
N PHE A 224 0.44 16.55 5.12
CA PHE A 224 1.12 15.90 6.22
C PHE A 224 1.30 14.40 5.92
N LEU A 225 2.55 13.96 5.86
CA LEU A 225 2.92 12.63 5.39
C LEU A 225 3.70 11.85 6.48
N PRO A 226 3.06 11.48 7.58
CA PRO A 226 3.64 10.59 8.57
C PRO A 226 3.49 9.12 8.13
N THR A 227 4.49 8.29 8.41
CA THR A 227 4.39 6.82 8.28
C THR A 227 4.10 6.13 9.61
N VAL A 228 4.18 6.88 10.72
CA VAL A 228 3.97 6.39 12.09
C VAL A 228 2.69 6.98 12.67
N ILE A 229 1.83 6.14 13.22
CA ILE A 229 0.52 6.55 13.79
C ILE A 229 0.72 7.52 14.99
N SER A 230 1.72 7.29 15.85
CA SER A 230 2.00 8.18 16.97
C SER A 230 2.38 9.59 16.52
N ASP A 231 3.13 9.71 15.43
CA ASP A 231 3.53 11.01 14.88
C ASP A 231 2.31 11.75 14.30
N ALA A 232 1.43 11.01 13.61
CA ALA A 232 0.17 11.54 13.13
C ALA A 232 -0.66 12.13 14.27
N LYS A 233 -0.84 11.37 15.36
CA LYS A 233 -1.58 11.80 16.55
C LYS A 233 -0.95 13.05 17.16
N LEU A 234 0.36 13.01 17.42
CA LEU A 234 1.08 14.11 18.08
C LEU A 234 0.90 15.44 17.34
N VAL A 235 1.04 15.43 16.00
CA VAL A 235 0.86 16.65 15.20
C VAL A 235 -0.60 17.10 15.18
N LEU A 236 -1.57 16.20 14.99
CA LEU A 236 -2.98 16.57 14.95
C LEU A 236 -3.51 17.08 16.29
N GLU A 237 -3.08 16.50 17.41
CA GLU A 237 -3.39 16.98 18.75
C GLU A 237 -2.82 18.39 18.97
N LYS A 238 -1.56 18.61 18.59
CA LYS A 238 -0.92 19.92 18.70
C LYS A 238 -1.58 20.95 17.76
N MET A 239 -1.99 20.56 16.56
CA MET A 239 -2.80 21.41 15.68
C MET A 239 -4.10 21.84 16.37
N ASN A 240 -4.78 20.92 17.05
CA ASN A 240 -6.00 21.23 17.78
C ASN A 240 -5.75 22.17 18.97
N GLU A 241 -4.71 21.93 19.78
CA GLU A 241 -4.30 22.81 20.88
C GLU A 241 -4.07 24.25 20.40
N PHE A 242 -3.48 24.42 19.22
CA PHE A 242 -3.23 25.74 18.65
C PHE A 242 -4.41 26.33 17.88
N GLY A 243 -5.58 25.69 17.95
CA GLY A 243 -6.80 26.12 17.29
C GLY A 243 -6.78 26.00 15.76
N LEU A 244 -5.97 25.10 15.23
CA LEU A 244 -5.83 24.82 13.79
C LEU A 244 -6.51 23.52 13.34
N GLY A 245 -6.97 22.70 14.27
CA GLY A 245 -7.65 21.43 14.03
C GLY A 245 -9.11 21.57 13.59
N LYS A 246 -9.82 20.43 13.52
CA LYS A 246 -11.26 20.35 13.16
C LYS A 246 -11.55 20.97 11.79
N GLY A 247 -10.70 20.69 10.80
CA GLY A 247 -10.88 21.16 9.42
C GLY A 247 -10.59 22.65 9.17
N ARG A 248 -10.14 23.42 10.17
CA ARG A 248 -9.76 24.84 9.94
C ARG A 248 -8.66 25.01 8.93
N ILE A 249 -7.70 24.08 8.90
CA ILE A 249 -6.75 23.90 7.82
C ILE A 249 -7.02 22.52 7.23
N PRO A 250 -7.50 22.41 5.97
CA PRO A 250 -7.70 21.14 5.31
C PRO A 250 -6.42 20.34 5.28
N THR A 251 -6.44 19.15 5.89
CA THR A 251 -5.27 18.28 6.03
C THR A 251 -5.37 17.14 5.03
N ILE A 252 -4.31 16.95 4.27
CA ILE A 252 -4.19 15.94 3.23
C ILE A 252 -3.00 15.04 3.54
N ALA A 253 -3.19 13.71 3.46
CA ALA A 253 -2.14 12.73 3.57
C ALA A 253 -1.91 11.95 2.27
N PHE A 254 -0.66 11.55 2.04
CA PHE A 254 -0.34 10.48 1.12
C PHE A 254 0.12 9.28 1.97
N GLY A 255 -0.71 8.22 2.02
CA GLY A 255 -0.52 7.09 2.91
C GLY A 255 -1.63 6.96 3.97
N ILE A 256 -1.50 5.98 4.84
CA ILE A 256 -2.62 5.50 5.66
C ILE A 256 -2.49 5.75 7.16
N ALA A 257 -1.35 6.23 7.67
CA ALA A 257 -1.14 6.36 9.12
C ALA A 257 -2.24 7.16 9.84
N MET A 258 -2.80 8.18 9.17
CA MET A 258 -3.91 8.98 9.68
C MET A 258 -5.31 8.35 9.48
N PHE A 259 -5.39 7.15 8.89
CA PHE A 259 -6.66 6.47 8.56
C PHE A 259 -6.77 5.07 9.18
N GLU A 260 -5.82 4.73 10.05
CA GLU A 260 -5.87 3.49 10.82
C GLU A 260 -6.93 3.57 11.93
N PRO A 261 -7.61 2.45 12.27
CA PRO A 261 -8.60 2.43 13.35
C PRO A 261 -8.07 2.88 14.70
N ASP A 262 -6.77 2.74 14.92
CA ASP A 262 -6.06 3.14 16.12
C ASP A 262 -6.10 4.65 16.38
N MET A 263 -6.39 5.46 15.37
CA MET A 263 -6.62 6.91 15.54
C MET A 263 -7.80 7.18 16.48
N LEU A 264 -8.88 6.40 16.37
CA LEU A 264 -10.08 6.55 17.21
C LEU A 264 -9.91 6.06 18.65
N LYS A 265 -8.84 5.33 18.97
CA LYS A 265 -8.59 4.88 20.35
C LYS A 265 -8.24 6.04 21.29
N THR A 266 -7.69 7.12 20.76
CA THR A 266 -7.17 8.25 21.54
C THR A 266 -7.61 9.62 21.05
N MET A 267 -8.13 9.73 19.83
CA MET A 267 -8.58 10.99 19.23
C MET A 267 -10.09 10.99 19.07
N SER A 268 -10.73 12.14 19.31
CA SER A 268 -12.15 12.28 18.99
C SER A 268 -12.38 12.32 17.47
N PRO A 269 -13.48 11.74 17.00
CA PRO A 269 -13.80 11.73 15.56
C PRO A 269 -13.81 13.12 14.92
N GLU A 270 -14.20 14.16 15.66
CA GLU A 270 -14.26 15.52 15.13
C GLU A 270 -12.89 16.11 14.78
N LEU A 271 -11.79 15.56 15.33
CA LEU A 271 -10.43 15.96 14.98
C LEU A 271 -9.99 15.37 13.65
N LEU A 272 -10.62 14.28 13.23
CA LEU A 272 -10.30 13.54 12.02
C LEU A 272 -11.22 13.91 10.86
N ASP A 273 -12.46 14.36 11.17
CA ASP A 273 -13.48 14.59 10.17
C ASP A 273 -13.04 15.59 9.09
N GLY A 274 -13.30 15.24 7.83
CA GLY A 274 -12.90 16.03 6.66
C GLY A 274 -11.45 15.84 6.19
N MET A 275 -10.57 15.15 6.93
CA MET A 275 -9.22 14.86 6.46
C MET A 275 -9.25 13.95 5.23
N ILE A 276 -8.39 14.25 4.26
CA ILE A 276 -8.34 13.58 2.96
C ILE A 276 -7.06 12.74 2.87
N GLY A 277 -7.19 11.51 2.36
CA GLY A 277 -6.05 10.63 2.09
C GLY A 277 -6.00 10.23 0.62
N ALA A 278 -4.80 10.21 0.02
CA ALA A 278 -4.57 9.58 -1.27
C ALA A 278 -3.76 8.29 -1.05
N VAL A 279 -4.33 7.16 -1.45
CA VAL A 279 -3.81 5.82 -1.18
C VAL A 279 -3.87 4.92 -2.41
N GLY A 280 -3.04 3.90 -2.49
CA GLY A 280 -2.98 2.99 -3.65
C GLY A 280 -4.22 2.11 -3.81
N SER A 281 -4.92 1.80 -2.71
CA SER A 281 -6.19 1.06 -2.71
C SER A 281 -6.87 1.22 -1.35
N TRP A 282 -8.17 0.96 -1.28
CA TRP A 282 -8.96 1.04 -0.05
C TRP A 282 -10.21 0.19 -0.17
N GLY A 283 -10.79 -0.19 0.98
CA GLY A 283 -12.12 -0.77 1.01
C GLY A 283 -13.14 0.17 0.37
N SER A 284 -13.74 -0.24 -0.74
CA SER A 284 -14.52 0.62 -1.64
C SER A 284 -15.81 -0.08 -2.07
N LYS A 285 -16.65 0.62 -2.81
CA LYS A 285 -17.85 0.03 -3.43
C LYS A 285 -17.48 -1.22 -4.23
N GLY A 286 -18.21 -2.30 -4.01
CA GLY A 286 -17.97 -3.62 -4.61
C GLY A 286 -17.04 -4.52 -3.79
N HIS A 287 -16.57 -4.06 -2.61
CA HIS A 287 -15.74 -4.83 -1.67
C HIS A 287 -16.49 -5.22 -0.40
N GLU A 288 -17.81 -5.05 -0.37
CA GLU A 288 -18.65 -5.20 0.82
C GLU A 288 -18.48 -6.58 1.48
N ASP A 289 -18.40 -7.64 0.66
CA ASP A 289 -18.27 -9.02 1.14
C ASP A 289 -16.95 -9.23 1.90
N ILE A 290 -15.83 -8.80 1.32
CA ILE A 290 -14.52 -8.98 1.97
C ILE A 290 -14.32 -8.05 3.16
N ILE A 291 -14.95 -6.87 3.16
CA ILE A 291 -14.97 -5.96 4.31
C ILE A 291 -15.77 -6.61 5.45
N ALA A 292 -16.93 -7.19 5.16
CA ALA A 292 -17.73 -7.90 6.14
C ALA A 292 -17.01 -9.13 6.72
N GLU A 293 -16.29 -9.86 5.87
CA GLU A 293 -15.48 -11.01 6.29
C GLU A 293 -14.33 -10.58 7.21
N LEU A 294 -13.58 -9.52 6.85
CA LEU A 294 -12.51 -8.96 7.66
C LEU A 294 -13.02 -8.51 9.04
N LYS A 295 -14.17 -7.82 9.06
CA LYS A 295 -14.82 -7.38 10.29
C LYS A 295 -15.24 -8.58 11.17
N LYS A 296 -15.85 -9.60 10.56
CA LYS A 296 -16.30 -10.79 11.27
C LYS A 296 -15.12 -11.57 11.88
N LYS A 297 -14.02 -11.71 11.13
CA LYS A 297 -12.90 -12.57 11.51
C LYS A 297 -11.94 -11.89 12.47
N TYR A 298 -11.67 -10.59 12.27
CA TYR A 298 -10.62 -9.88 12.98
C TYR A 298 -11.11 -8.64 13.75
N ASN A 299 -12.42 -8.35 13.70
CA ASN A 299 -13.03 -7.16 14.32
C ASN A 299 -12.45 -5.83 13.79
N GLU A 300 -11.97 -5.82 12.53
CA GLU A 300 -11.52 -4.60 11.87
C GLU A 300 -12.72 -3.81 11.36
N PRO A 301 -12.85 -2.51 11.70
CA PRO A 301 -14.04 -1.74 11.34
C PRO A 301 -14.13 -1.41 9.85
N TRP A 302 -12.99 -1.37 9.14
CA TRP A 302 -12.89 -1.16 7.70
C TRP A 302 -11.64 -1.84 7.14
N MET A 303 -11.62 -2.03 5.82
CA MET A 303 -10.50 -2.68 5.14
C MET A 303 -9.52 -1.63 4.64
N THR A 304 -8.41 -1.46 5.36
CA THR A 304 -7.36 -0.52 5.00
C THR A 304 -6.57 -1.02 3.79
N GLN A 305 -5.78 -0.12 3.19
CA GLN A 305 -4.89 -0.46 2.08
C GLN A 305 -4.01 -1.68 2.38
N ASN A 306 -3.50 -1.81 3.60
CA ASN A 306 -2.61 -2.91 3.96
C ASN A 306 -3.30 -4.27 3.83
N ALA A 307 -4.56 -4.38 4.25
CA ALA A 307 -5.32 -5.61 4.10
C ALA A 307 -5.68 -5.90 2.64
N ILE A 308 -6.26 -4.90 1.93
CA ILE A 308 -6.77 -5.13 0.57
C ILE A 308 -5.64 -5.36 -0.43
N SER A 309 -4.50 -4.67 -0.30
CA SER A 309 -3.37 -4.86 -1.21
C SER A 309 -2.72 -6.22 -1.05
N THR A 310 -2.45 -6.68 0.18
CA THR A 310 -1.89 -8.02 0.39
C THR A 310 -2.86 -9.13 0.01
N TYR A 311 -4.16 -8.92 0.26
CA TYR A 311 -5.19 -9.82 -0.26
C TYR A 311 -5.14 -9.92 -1.78
N ALA A 312 -5.08 -8.79 -2.47
CA ALA A 312 -5.00 -8.72 -3.92
C ALA A 312 -3.69 -9.30 -4.48
N ASP A 313 -2.55 -9.03 -3.84
CA ASP A 313 -1.25 -9.58 -4.24
C ASP A 313 -1.26 -11.12 -4.22
N ILE A 314 -1.86 -11.74 -3.21
CA ILE A 314 -2.01 -13.21 -3.15
C ILE A 314 -2.89 -13.73 -4.31
N LEU A 315 -3.96 -13.00 -4.67
CA LEU A 315 -4.79 -13.39 -5.81
C LEU A 315 -4.03 -13.25 -7.15
N VAL A 316 -3.19 -12.24 -7.28
CA VAL A 316 -2.30 -12.08 -8.46
C VAL A 316 -1.28 -13.20 -8.52
N MET A 317 -0.72 -13.63 -7.39
CA MET A 317 0.17 -14.82 -7.32
C MET A 317 -0.56 -16.09 -7.74
N ARG A 318 -1.83 -16.28 -7.28
CA ARG A 318 -2.68 -17.38 -7.73
C ARG A 318 -2.84 -17.37 -9.26
N ASP A 319 -3.17 -16.21 -9.84
CA ASP A 319 -3.36 -16.08 -11.29
C ASP A 319 -2.05 -16.32 -12.06
N ALA A 320 -0.91 -15.88 -11.52
CA ALA A 320 0.41 -16.18 -12.07
C ALA A 320 0.74 -17.67 -12.04
N LEU A 321 0.42 -18.37 -10.95
CA LEU A 321 0.57 -19.81 -10.83
C LEU A 321 -0.34 -20.59 -11.80
N GLU A 322 -1.60 -20.16 -11.93
CA GLU A 322 -2.53 -20.74 -12.92
C GLU A 322 -2.01 -20.60 -14.36
N LYS A 323 -1.46 -19.42 -14.68
CA LYS A 323 -0.87 -19.15 -16.00
C LYS A 323 0.44 -19.92 -16.22
N ALA A 324 1.30 -20.01 -15.19
CA ALA A 324 2.59 -20.70 -15.28
C ALA A 324 2.43 -22.22 -15.42
N GLY A 325 1.41 -22.82 -14.80
CA GLY A 325 1.25 -24.28 -14.70
C GLY A 325 2.41 -25.00 -14.03
N LYS A 326 3.28 -24.24 -13.32
CA LYS A 326 4.47 -24.73 -12.61
C LYS A 326 4.66 -23.93 -11.32
N ALA A 327 5.10 -24.60 -10.26
CA ALA A 327 5.39 -23.99 -8.96
C ALA A 327 6.91 -23.75 -8.79
N ASP A 328 7.48 -22.88 -9.61
CA ASP A 328 8.87 -22.44 -9.49
C ASP A 328 8.98 -20.92 -9.70
N ARG A 329 10.02 -20.31 -9.13
CA ARG A 329 10.22 -18.85 -9.10
C ARG A 329 10.27 -18.22 -10.50
N GLU A 330 10.99 -18.84 -11.43
CA GLU A 330 11.20 -18.29 -12.78
C GLU A 330 9.90 -18.33 -13.59
N SER A 331 9.18 -19.46 -13.54
CA SER A 331 7.89 -19.62 -14.24
C SER A 331 6.85 -18.64 -13.71
N VAL A 332 6.80 -18.40 -12.39
CA VAL A 332 5.90 -17.41 -11.77
C VAL A 332 6.31 -15.99 -12.15
N ALA A 333 7.61 -15.66 -12.11
CA ALA A 333 8.10 -14.35 -12.53
C ALA A 333 7.78 -14.06 -14.00
N GLU A 334 7.95 -15.05 -14.89
CA GLU A 334 7.61 -14.91 -16.31
C GLU A 334 6.10 -14.77 -16.52
N ALA A 335 5.29 -15.51 -15.77
CA ALA A 335 3.84 -15.36 -15.80
C ALA A 335 3.40 -13.96 -15.37
N LEU A 336 4.04 -13.36 -14.35
CA LEU A 336 3.80 -11.98 -13.92
C LEU A 336 4.22 -10.97 -15.00
N ARG A 337 5.43 -11.08 -15.57
CA ARG A 337 5.94 -10.18 -16.63
C ARG A 337 5.06 -10.17 -17.88
N THR A 338 4.49 -11.30 -18.22
CA THR A 338 3.67 -11.48 -19.42
C THR A 338 2.16 -11.43 -19.13
N MET A 339 1.78 -11.13 -17.87
CA MET A 339 0.38 -11.05 -17.49
C MET A 339 -0.29 -9.85 -18.17
N ASP A 340 -1.39 -10.11 -18.89
CA ASP A 340 -2.33 -9.10 -19.37
C ASP A 340 -3.72 -9.49 -18.89
N GLY A 341 -3.89 -9.35 -17.58
CA GLY A 341 -5.12 -9.69 -16.89
C GLY A 341 -6.21 -8.65 -17.11
N GLY A 342 -7.45 -9.05 -16.87
CA GLY A 342 -8.59 -8.15 -16.88
C GLY A 342 -8.52 -7.06 -15.80
N PRO A 343 -9.55 -6.20 -15.71
CA PRO A 343 -9.65 -5.20 -14.65
C PRO A 343 -9.54 -5.87 -13.28
N SER A 344 -8.69 -5.32 -12.43
CA SER A 344 -8.62 -5.81 -11.06
C SER A 344 -9.79 -5.27 -10.25
N LYS A 345 -10.45 -6.15 -9.52
CA LYS A 345 -11.48 -5.75 -8.57
C LYS A 345 -10.90 -4.95 -7.39
N PHE A 346 -9.63 -5.21 -7.01
CA PHE A 346 -9.05 -4.76 -5.75
C PHE A 346 -7.99 -3.65 -5.89
N TYR A 347 -7.57 -3.35 -7.11
CA TYR A 347 -6.68 -2.23 -7.39
C TYR A 347 -7.43 -1.16 -8.18
N PRO A 348 -7.37 0.13 -7.76
CA PRO A 348 -8.03 1.18 -8.51
C PRO A 348 -7.44 1.27 -9.92
N SER A 349 -8.32 1.43 -10.91
CA SER A 349 -8.03 1.52 -12.34
C SER A 349 -7.12 0.42 -12.92
N GLY A 350 -7.08 0.36 -14.22
CA GLY A 350 -6.15 -0.47 -14.97
C GLY A 350 -6.40 -1.97 -14.86
N LYS A 351 -5.51 -2.67 -15.51
CA LYS A 351 -5.42 -4.13 -15.54
C LYS A 351 -4.29 -4.61 -14.65
N ILE A 352 -4.25 -5.91 -14.37
CA ILE A 352 -3.05 -6.56 -13.84
C ILE A 352 -2.11 -6.82 -15.00
N LYS A 353 -1.29 -5.83 -15.30
CA LYS A 353 -0.25 -5.86 -16.31
C LYS A 353 0.94 -5.06 -15.82
N PHE A 354 2.13 -5.63 -15.94
CA PHE A 354 3.37 -5.01 -15.49
C PHE A 354 4.21 -4.57 -16.67
N GLY A 355 4.73 -3.35 -16.59
CA GLY A 355 5.71 -2.82 -17.53
C GLY A 355 7.08 -3.49 -17.39
N PRO A 356 8.02 -3.18 -18.29
CA PRO A 356 9.39 -3.74 -18.26
C PRO A 356 10.14 -3.44 -16.96
N ASP A 357 9.75 -2.38 -16.27
CA ASP A 357 10.30 -1.94 -14.98
C ASP A 357 9.62 -2.62 -13.76
N GLY A 358 8.62 -3.47 -14.00
CA GLY A 358 7.86 -4.14 -12.94
C GLY A 358 6.75 -3.28 -12.32
N ARG A 359 6.47 -2.08 -12.84
CA ARG A 359 5.32 -1.26 -12.41
C ARG A 359 4.03 -1.74 -13.05
N ARG A 360 2.95 -1.75 -12.27
CA ARG A 360 1.62 -2.00 -12.83
C ARG A 360 1.20 -0.85 -13.74
N GLU A 361 0.90 -1.17 -15.00
CA GLU A 361 0.49 -0.19 -15.99
C GLU A 361 -0.89 0.41 -15.66
N GLY A 362 -1.00 1.73 -15.76
CA GLY A 362 -2.24 2.45 -15.48
C GLY A 362 -2.69 2.37 -14.02
N ALA A 363 -1.76 2.12 -13.09
CA ALA A 363 -2.07 2.10 -11.67
C ALA A 363 -2.68 3.43 -11.21
N GLY A 364 -3.93 3.37 -10.78
CA GLY A 364 -4.65 4.49 -10.19
C GLY A 364 -4.52 4.55 -8.68
N LEU A 365 -5.18 5.52 -8.11
CA LEU A 365 -5.26 5.71 -6.67
C LEU A 365 -6.72 5.78 -6.21
N THR A 366 -6.89 5.63 -4.90
CA THR A 366 -8.14 5.88 -4.21
C THR A 366 -7.97 7.14 -3.35
N ILE A 367 -8.90 8.07 -3.41
CA ILE A 367 -8.98 9.17 -2.45
C ILE A 367 -10.04 8.82 -1.42
N ILE A 368 -9.64 8.89 -0.16
CA ILE A 368 -10.48 8.60 1.00
C ILE A 368 -10.66 9.86 1.84
N GLN A 369 -11.72 9.89 2.62
CA GLN A 369 -11.99 11.00 3.53
C GLN A 369 -12.62 10.49 4.82
N TRP A 370 -12.18 11.03 5.96
CA TRP A 370 -12.89 10.85 7.21
C TRP A 370 -14.26 11.51 7.17
N GLN A 371 -15.29 10.71 7.32
CA GLN A 371 -16.70 11.17 7.40
C GLN A 371 -17.43 10.33 8.45
N ASN A 372 -18.02 10.97 9.45
CA ASN A 372 -18.77 10.28 10.50
C ASN A 372 -17.96 9.15 11.19
N ALA A 373 -16.73 9.43 11.58
CA ALA A 373 -15.81 8.51 12.23
C ALA A 373 -15.36 7.29 11.40
N VAL A 374 -15.55 7.32 10.07
CA VAL A 374 -15.10 6.27 9.15
C VAL A 374 -14.37 6.89 7.96
N PRO A 375 -13.21 6.42 7.55
CA PRO A 375 -12.57 6.83 6.31
C PRO A 375 -13.22 6.11 5.13
N VAL A 376 -13.95 6.85 4.32
CA VAL A 376 -14.71 6.34 3.17
C VAL A 376 -14.07 6.75 1.86
N THR A 377 -14.16 5.90 0.84
CA THR A 377 -13.72 6.21 -0.51
C THR A 377 -14.62 7.28 -1.14
N ILE A 378 -14.01 8.35 -1.66
CA ILE A 378 -14.67 9.46 -2.36
C ILE A 378 -14.26 9.59 -3.84
N TYR A 379 -13.17 8.92 -4.25
CA TYR A 379 -12.66 8.89 -5.63
C TYR A 379 -11.86 7.59 -5.87
N PRO A 380 -11.90 7.00 -7.09
CA PRO A 380 -12.63 7.46 -8.26
C PRO A 380 -14.15 7.23 -8.15
N PRO A 381 -14.97 7.88 -9.00
CA PRO A 381 -16.44 7.86 -8.85
C PRO A 381 -17.06 6.46 -8.83
N GLU A 382 -16.53 5.52 -9.61
CA GLU A 382 -17.01 4.14 -9.68
C GLU A 382 -16.76 3.33 -8.38
N LEU A 383 -15.76 3.72 -7.60
CA LEU A 383 -15.40 3.10 -6.31
C LEU A 383 -15.93 3.90 -5.11
N ALA A 384 -16.49 5.09 -5.34
CA ALA A 384 -16.89 6.00 -4.27
C ALA A 384 -18.04 5.43 -3.45
N MET A 385 -17.91 5.51 -2.13
CA MET A 385 -18.92 5.15 -1.14
C MET A 385 -19.65 6.38 -0.60
N ALA A 386 -19.06 7.57 -0.76
CA ALA A 386 -19.65 8.85 -0.37
C ALA A 386 -19.20 9.97 -1.31
N LYS A 387 -19.91 11.10 -1.25
CA LYS A 387 -19.45 12.33 -1.91
C LYS A 387 -18.37 13.00 -1.06
N ALA A 388 -17.42 13.64 -1.75
CA ALA A 388 -16.42 14.45 -1.08
C ALA A 388 -17.06 15.65 -0.35
N ASN A 389 -16.61 15.89 0.87
CA ASN A 389 -16.95 17.10 1.63
C ASN A 389 -15.67 17.94 1.77
N TRP A 390 -15.79 19.25 1.50
CA TRP A 390 -14.66 20.14 1.80
C TRP A 390 -14.79 20.60 3.26
N PRO A 391 -13.71 20.54 4.05
CA PRO A 391 -13.76 20.99 5.44
C PRO A 391 -14.22 22.46 5.51
N LYS A 392 -15.28 22.72 6.26
CA LYS A 392 -15.77 24.09 6.47
C LYS A 392 -14.84 24.82 7.44
N LYS A 393 -14.49 26.05 7.08
CA LYS A 393 -13.74 26.97 7.95
C LYS A 393 -14.56 27.34 9.20
#